data_ce49e4312e88b8e8bd2bb4bb3ac78848
#
_entry.id   ce49e4312e88b8e8bd2bb4bb3ac78848
#
_cell.length_a   1.000
_cell.length_b   1.000
_cell.length_c   1.000
_cell.angle_alpha   90.00
_cell.angle_beta   90.00
_cell.angle_gamma   90.00
#
_symmetry.space_group_name_H-M   'P 1'
#
loop_
_entity.id
_entity.type
_entity.pdbx_description
1 polymer ?
#
loop_
_entity_poly.entity_id
_entity_poly.type
_entity_poly.pdbx_seq_one_letter_code
_entity_poly.pdbx_strand_id
1 'polypeptide(L)'
;MINFDGNIVQFGFGAVGKSFYEKVSKEIHFNENKYFVITANKNEFAPYINLGGLACNFIESEITKDNFKEVFEKYLNSGDLLIDFADTVGTKDILSWCAEKNIMYINTGEADWPENWYSIFNENLLKNELKEKYCNSSSVNKYPIVLQHGNNPGLVSHFVKAGIAYIASTQYKKDKHLKELIKHNKFNEAAYKLGIKMIHVNDIDLQKVNDNYNNDTLFNTWCIDSFFFEMLSESTINIGTHENINFKDDCKFIDYANGFLELKRIALDQKCNTYYPNGGFDGFLVLHEETITIAKSLEVKEGENVIYRPS
;
A
#
# COMPACT_ATOMS: atom_id res chain seq x y z
N MET A 1 -3.53 -1.53 25.13
CA MET A 1 -4.69 -1.77 24.28
C MET A 1 -5.38 -0.45 24.04
N ILE A 2 -5.69 -0.10 22.81
CA ILE A 2 -6.37 1.17 22.45
C ILE A 2 -7.87 0.92 22.55
N ASN A 3 -8.63 1.85 23.17
CA ASN A 3 -10.08 1.77 23.19
C ASN A 3 -10.67 2.55 22.02
N PHE A 4 -11.64 1.94 21.34
CA PHE A 4 -12.41 2.57 20.27
C PHE A 4 -13.91 2.36 20.51
N ASP A 5 -14.64 3.46 20.68
CA ASP A 5 -16.07 3.44 21.08
C ASP A 5 -17.04 3.61 19.89
N GLY A 6 -16.53 4.02 18.74
CA GLY A 6 -17.31 4.20 17.50
C GLY A 6 -17.67 2.88 16.81
N ASN A 7 -18.43 2.97 15.75
CA ASN A 7 -18.65 1.83 14.85
C ASN A 7 -17.40 1.62 13.99
N ILE A 8 -17.11 0.35 13.72
CA ILE A 8 -16.07 -0.05 12.75
C ILE A 8 -16.79 -0.79 11.63
N VAL A 9 -16.59 -0.35 10.41
CA VAL A 9 -16.97 -1.11 9.23
C VAL A 9 -15.70 -1.61 8.57
N GLN A 10 -15.55 -2.92 8.49
CA GLN A 10 -14.55 -3.58 7.68
C GLN A 10 -15.18 -3.94 6.33
N PHE A 11 -14.70 -3.30 5.28
CA PHE A 11 -15.13 -3.56 3.92
C PHE A 11 -14.12 -4.49 3.22
N GLY A 12 -14.60 -5.67 2.82
CA GLY A 12 -13.78 -6.78 2.34
C GLY A 12 -13.35 -7.74 3.45
N PHE A 13 -13.60 -9.03 3.25
CA PHE A 13 -13.27 -10.10 4.21
C PHE A 13 -12.50 -11.25 3.54
N GLY A 14 -11.70 -10.95 2.50
CA GLY A 14 -10.78 -11.86 1.84
C GLY A 14 -9.61 -12.28 2.75
N ALA A 15 -8.51 -12.74 2.18
CA ALA A 15 -7.34 -13.21 2.93
C ALA A 15 -6.80 -12.15 3.90
N VAL A 16 -6.63 -10.92 3.43
CA VAL A 16 -6.14 -9.78 4.24
C VAL A 16 -7.14 -9.42 5.34
N GLY A 17 -8.42 -9.27 4.99
CA GLY A 17 -9.48 -8.91 5.94
C GLY A 17 -9.66 -9.93 7.06
N LYS A 18 -9.56 -11.23 6.77
CA LYS A 18 -9.57 -12.31 7.79
C LYS A 18 -8.39 -12.21 8.74
N SER A 19 -7.19 -12.06 8.19
CA SER A 19 -5.96 -11.93 8.98
C SER A 19 -5.96 -10.69 9.85
N PHE A 20 -6.52 -9.60 9.36
CA PHE A 20 -6.70 -8.38 10.13
C PHE A 20 -7.71 -8.59 11.27
N TYR A 21 -8.88 -9.15 10.99
CA TYR A 21 -9.93 -9.39 11.99
C TYR A 21 -9.43 -10.26 13.15
N GLU A 22 -8.66 -11.31 12.87
CA GLU A 22 -8.06 -12.17 13.89
C GLU A 22 -7.10 -11.40 14.82
N LYS A 23 -6.42 -10.37 14.31
CA LYS A 23 -5.43 -9.60 15.06
C LYS A 23 -6.02 -8.38 15.74
N VAL A 24 -6.96 -7.70 15.11
CA VAL A 24 -7.49 -6.41 15.61
C VAL A 24 -8.12 -6.55 17.00
N SER A 25 -8.84 -7.64 17.25
CA SER A 25 -9.46 -7.94 18.55
C SER A 25 -8.46 -8.14 19.69
N LYS A 26 -7.19 -8.44 19.37
CA LYS A 26 -6.11 -8.60 20.34
C LYS A 26 -5.43 -7.28 20.69
N GLU A 27 -5.49 -6.29 19.80
CA GLU A 27 -4.75 -5.02 19.91
C GLU A 27 -5.66 -3.84 20.24
N ILE A 28 -6.89 -3.85 19.74
CA ILE A 28 -7.88 -2.79 19.94
C ILE A 28 -9.06 -3.33 20.74
N HIS A 29 -9.45 -2.60 21.77
CA HIS A 29 -10.67 -2.89 22.52
C HIS A 29 -11.84 -2.13 21.89
N PHE A 30 -12.81 -2.86 21.35
CA PHE A 30 -14.02 -2.32 20.74
C PHE A 30 -15.25 -3.15 21.14
N ASN A 31 -16.43 -2.58 20.95
CA ASN A 31 -17.68 -3.31 21.17
C ASN A 31 -17.99 -4.16 19.93
N GLU A 32 -18.05 -5.48 20.09
CA GLU A 32 -18.33 -6.42 18.99
C GLU A 32 -19.65 -6.15 18.27
N ASN A 33 -20.67 -5.62 18.98
CA ASN A 33 -21.94 -5.21 18.38
C ASN A 33 -21.80 -4.01 17.44
N LYS A 34 -20.66 -3.31 17.47
CA LYS A 34 -20.33 -2.15 16.65
C LYS A 34 -19.30 -2.44 15.56
N TYR A 35 -18.93 -3.69 15.38
CA TYR A 35 -18.02 -4.12 14.33
C TYR A 35 -18.78 -4.83 13.23
N PHE A 36 -18.85 -4.22 12.05
CA PHE A 36 -19.59 -4.72 10.90
C PHE A 36 -18.63 -5.16 9.80
N VAL A 37 -18.91 -6.28 9.16
CA VAL A 37 -18.19 -6.76 7.98
C VAL A 37 -19.12 -6.67 6.78
N ILE A 38 -18.67 -5.98 5.73
CA ILE A 38 -19.40 -5.85 4.46
C ILE A 38 -18.58 -6.55 3.37
N THR A 39 -19.16 -7.50 2.67
CA THR A 39 -18.51 -8.21 1.56
C THR A 39 -19.55 -8.71 0.56
N ALA A 40 -19.18 -8.81 -0.71
CA ALA A 40 -20.00 -9.42 -1.74
C ALA A 40 -19.97 -10.96 -1.70
N ASN A 41 -18.97 -11.55 -1.02
CA ASN A 41 -18.76 -12.99 -1.02
C ASN A 41 -19.38 -13.67 0.21
N LYS A 42 -20.55 -14.26 0.02
CA LYS A 42 -21.26 -15.01 1.08
C LYS A 42 -20.47 -16.16 1.69
N ASN A 43 -19.50 -16.73 0.97
CA ASN A 43 -18.67 -17.84 1.48
C ASN A 43 -17.75 -17.39 2.62
N GLU A 44 -17.60 -16.10 2.84
CA GLU A 44 -16.81 -15.53 3.94
C GLU A 44 -17.58 -15.52 5.26
N PHE A 45 -18.87 -15.77 5.27
CA PHE A 45 -19.68 -15.85 6.49
C PHE A 45 -19.18 -16.90 7.47
N ALA A 46 -18.97 -18.15 7.02
CA ALA A 46 -18.49 -19.21 7.91
C ALA A 46 -17.10 -18.93 8.50
N PRO A 47 -16.08 -18.50 7.73
CA PRO A 47 -14.82 -18.01 8.29
C PRO A 47 -14.99 -16.89 9.31
N TYR A 48 -15.87 -15.91 9.06
CA TYR A 48 -16.13 -14.81 9.98
C TYR A 48 -16.69 -15.30 11.32
N ILE A 49 -17.68 -16.18 11.30
CA ILE A 49 -18.25 -16.79 12.52
C ILE A 49 -17.21 -17.61 13.29
N ASN A 50 -16.38 -18.39 12.59
CA ASN A 50 -15.31 -19.19 13.20
C ASN A 50 -14.26 -18.32 13.90
N LEU A 51 -14.06 -17.10 13.47
CA LEU A 51 -13.19 -16.12 14.12
C LEU A 51 -13.86 -15.34 15.27
N GLY A 52 -15.12 -15.69 15.62
CA GLY A 52 -15.87 -15.08 16.72
C GLY A 52 -16.77 -13.91 16.29
N GLY A 53 -16.97 -13.71 15.01
CA GLY A 53 -17.83 -12.64 14.49
C GLY A 53 -19.32 -12.86 14.83
N LEU A 54 -20.08 -11.78 14.99
CA LEU A 54 -21.51 -11.82 15.24
C LEU A 54 -22.29 -11.92 13.94
N ALA A 55 -23.15 -12.94 13.80
CA ALA A 55 -23.91 -13.20 12.58
C ALA A 55 -24.74 -11.98 12.09
N CYS A 56 -25.29 -11.19 13.01
CA CYS A 56 -26.07 -9.99 12.69
C CYS A 56 -25.21 -8.82 12.13
N ASN A 57 -23.90 -8.90 12.25
CA ASN A 57 -22.97 -7.88 11.81
C ASN A 57 -22.24 -8.25 10.50
N PHE A 58 -22.58 -9.40 9.92
CA PHE A 58 -22.12 -9.78 8.58
C PHE A 58 -23.13 -9.33 7.54
N ILE A 59 -22.70 -8.46 6.64
CA ILE A 59 -23.52 -7.85 5.60
C ILE A 59 -23.05 -8.35 4.24
N GLU A 60 -23.84 -9.22 3.60
CA GLU A 60 -23.62 -9.61 2.23
C GLU A 60 -24.15 -8.50 1.32
N SER A 61 -23.23 -7.74 0.74
CA SER A 61 -23.58 -6.64 -0.18
C SER A 61 -22.43 -6.37 -1.13
N GLU A 62 -22.74 -6.34 -2.42
CA GLU A 62 -21.86 -5.80 -3.44
C GLU A 62 -21.91 -4.27 -3.38
N ILE A 63 -20.75 -3.65 -3.27
CA ILE A 63 -20.58 -2.20 -3.23
C ILE A 63 -20.23 -1.70 -4.63
N THR A 64 -21.05 -0.78 -5.11
CA THR A 64 -20.91 -0.14 -6.42
C THR A 64 -20.83 1.38 -6.25
N LYS A 65 -20.44 2.07 -7.32
CA LYS A 65 -20.42 3.53 -7.38
C LYS A 65 -21.77 4.17 -7.02
N ASP A 66 -22.85 3.49 -7.37
CA ASP A 66 -24.21 4.02 -7.16
C ASP A 66 -24.73 3.79 -5.74
N ASN A 67 -24.30 2.71 -5.06
CA ASN A 67 -24.90 2.32 -3.78
C ASN A 67 -24.02 2.52 -2.54
N PHE A 68 -22.72 2.76 -2.67
CA PHE A 68 -21.79 2.77 -1.54
C PHE A 68 -22.20 3.73 -0.42
N LYS A 69 -22.70 4.92 -0.77
CA LYS A 69 -23.15 5.93 0.20
C LYS A 69 -24.31 5.40 1.03
N GLU A 70 -25.35 4.88 0.35
CA GLU A 70 -26.54 4.34 1.02
C GLU A 70 -26.19 3.17 1.94
N VAL A 71 -25.30 2.29 1.50
CA VAL A 71 -24.91 1.12 2.30
C VAL A 71 -24.10 1.54 3.52
N PHE A 72 -23.08 2.38 3.35
CA PHE A 72 -22.22 2.78 4.45
C PHE A 72 -22.91 3.69 5.47
N GLU A 73 -23.85 4.55 5.04
CA GLU A 73 -24.64 5.43 5.93
C GLU A 73 -25.51 4.66 6.92
N LYS A 74 -25.81 3.38 6.68
CA LYS A 74 -26.56 2.52 7.63
C LYS A 74 -25.73 2.17 8.86
N TYR A 75 -24.40 2.20 8.75
CA TYR A 75 -23.49 1.69 9.77
C TYR A 75 -22.50 2.72 10.29
N LEU A 76 -22.23 3.78 9.52
CA LEU A 76 -21.20 4.77 9.81
C LEU A 76 -21.77 6.17 10.05
N ASN A 77 -21.30 6.78 11.12
CA ASN A 77 -21.56 8.18 11.49
C ASN A 77 -20.23 8.93 11.69
N SER A 78 -20.32 10.24 11.90
CA SER A 78 -19.14 11.05 12.20
C SER A 78 -18.38 10.51 13.42
N GLY A 79 -17.09 10.26 13.25
CA GLY A 79 -16.20 9.69 14.26
C GLY A 79 -16.07 8.17 14.23
N ASP A 80 -16.79 7.49 13.35
CA ASP A 80 -16.64 6.05 13.11
C ASP A 80 -15.48 5.74 12.16
N LEU A 81 -15.13 4.47 11.99
CA LEU A 81 -13.99 4.02 11.22
C LEU A 81 -14.41 3.10 10.06
N LEU A 82 -14.03 3.45 8.85
CA LEU A 82 -14.09 2.57 7.68
C LEU A 82 -12.69 2.00 7.40
N ILE A 83 -12.59 0.68 7.41
CA ILE A 83 -11.38 -0.07 7.03
C ILE A 83 -11.66 -0.73 5.69
N ASP A 84 -10.93 -0.35 4.66
CA ASP A 84 -11.18 -0.78 3.29
C ASP A 84 -10.09 -1.76 2.84
N PHE A 85 -10.49 -3.00 2.62
CA PHE A 85 -9.68 -4.09 2.07
C PHE A 85 -10.18 -4.55 0.69
N ALA A 86 -11.09 -3.79 0.08
CA ALA A 86 -11.59 -4.09 -1.26
C ALA A 86 -10.60 -3.59 -2.32
N ASP A 87 -10.54 -4.30 -3.43
CA ASP A 87 -9.59 -4.07 -4.51
C ASP A 87 -10.25 -3.65 -5.83
N THR A 88 -11.58 -3.44 -5.83
CA THR A 88 -12.37 -3.11 -7.03
C THR A 88 -13.34 -1.95 -6.81
N VAL A 89 -12.99 -1.02 -5.92
CA VAL A 89 -13.86 0.10 -5.56
C VAL A 89 -13.13 1.43 -5.66
N GLY A 90 -13.83 2.48 -6.05
CA GLY A 90 -13.23 3.81 -6.25
C GLY A 90 -12.77 4.46 -4.94
N THR A 91 -11.52 4.28 -4.58
CA THR A 91 -10.89 4.86 -3.39
C THR A 91 -11.16 6.36 -3.29
N LYS A 92 -11.03 7.10 -4.40
CA LYS A 92 -11.27 8.56 -4.43
C LYS A 92 -12.67 8.96 -3.97
N ASP A 93 -13.68 8.25 -4.46
CA ASP A 93 -15.08 8.57 -4.16
C ASP A 93 -15.40 8.23 -2.70
N ILE A 94 -14.97 7.06 -2.23
CA ILE A 94 -15.19 6.60 -0.85
C ILE A 94 -14.46 7.51 0.14
N LEU A 95 -13.17 7.82 -0.11
CA LEU A 95 -12.39 8.71 0.73
C LEU A 95 -13.00 10.11 0.80
N SER A 96 -13.43 10.66 -0.35
CA SER A 96 -14.05 12.00 -0.40
C SER A 96 -15.34 12.02 0.44
N TRP A 97 -16.15 10.99 0.34
CA TRP A 97 -17.35 10.83 1.16
C TRP A 97 -17.02 10.70 2.66
N CYS A 98 -16.02 9.87 3.02
CA CYS A 98 -15.57 9.75 4.40
C CYS A 98 -15.12 11.09 4.98
N ALA A 99 -14.34 11.86 4.20
CA ALA A 99 -13.87 13.17 4.61
C ALA A 99 -15.03 14.16 4.84
N GLU A 100 -16.01 14.21 3.94
CA GLU A 100 -17.20 15.05 4.07
C GLU A 100 -18.06 14.69 5.29
N LYS A 101 -18.16 13.40 5.61
CA LYS A 101 -18.94 12.87 6.74
C LYS A 101 -18.15 12.86 8.06
N ASN A 102 -16.87 13.22 8.05
CA ASN A 102 -15.96 13.11 9.19
C ASN A 102 -15.84 11.66 9.72
N ILE A 103 -15.69 10.71 8.84
CA ILE A 103 -15.44 9.30 9.11
C ILE A 103 -13.94 9.05 8.96
N MET A 104 -13.34 8.32 9.89
CA MET A 104 -11.96 7.85 9.75
C MET A 104 -11.87 6.81 8.65
N TYR A 105 -10.83 6.89 7.83
CA TYR A 105 -10.64 5.97 6.71
C TYR A 105 -9.23 5.41 6.67
N ILE A 106 -9.12 4.11 6.44
CA ILE A 106 -7.85 3.44 6.16
C ILE A 106 -8.03 2.38 5.10
N ASN A 107 -7.10 2.31 4.15
CA ASN A 107 -7.02 1.23 3.18
C ASN A 107 -5.61 0.64 3.09
N THR A 108 -5.50 -0.53 2.45
CA THR A 108 -4.23 -1.22 2.19
C THR A 108 -3.74 -1.10 0.75
N GLY A 109 -4.58 -0.66 -0.15
CA GLY A 109 -4.26 -0.42 -1.55
C GLY A 109 -5.22 0.62 -2.13
N GLU A 110 -4.87 1.22 -3.25
CA GLU A 110 -5.76 2.09 -4.00
C GLU A 110 -6.35 1.32 -5.19
N ALA A 111 -7.62 1.56 -5.47
CA ALA A 111 -8.31 1.01 -6.61
C ALA A 111 -9.25 2.06 -7.22
N ASP A 112 -9.69 1.82 -8.43
CA ASP A 112 -10.77 2.57 -9.05
C ASP A 112 -11.96 1.64 -9.35
N TRP A 113 -13.08 2.21 -9.74
CA TRP A 113 -14.22 1.42 -10.18
C TRP A 113 -13.83 0.60 -11.42
N PRO A 114 -14.40 -0.60 -11.61
CA PRO A 114 -13.97 -1.53 -12.66
C PRO A 114 -14.01 -0.99 -14.09
N GLU A 115 -14.83 0.02 -14.34
CA GLU A 115 -14.94 0.68 -15.64
C GLU A 115 -13.78 1.64 -15.95
N ASN A 116 -12.95 1.97 -14.97
CA ASN A 116 -11.86 2.94 -15.15
C ASN A 116 -10.53 2.24 -15.44
N TRP A 117 -9.72 2.90 -16.27
CA TRP A 117 -8.37 2.42 -16.54
C TRP A 117 -7.44 2.71 -15.36
N TYR A 118 -6.80 1.67 -14.83
CA TYR A 118 -5.76 1.79 -13.81
C TYR A 118 -4.38 2.03 -14.43
N SER A 119 -3.60 2.93 -13.87
CA SER A 119 -2.16 3.04 -14.10
C SER A 119 -1.47 3.63 -12.87
N ILE A 120 -0.24 3.21 -12.61
CA ILE A 120 0.59 3.75 -11.50
C ILE A 120 0.77 5.27 -11.61
N PHE A 121 0.86 5.80 -12.81
CA PHE A 121 0.96 7.23 -13.01
C PHE A 121 -0.33 7.97 -12.59
N ASN A 122 -1.49 7.44 -12.96
CA ASN A 122 -2.79 8.01 -12.55
C ASN A 122 -3.00 7.90 -11.05
N GLU A 123 -2.60 6.79 -10.44
CA GLU A 123 -2.62 6.61 -8.99
C GLU A 123 -1.78 7.68 -8.27
N ASN A 124 -0.58 7.95 -8.75
CA ASN A 124 0.27 8.99 -8.17
C ASN A 124 -0.32 10.40 -8.35
N LEU A 125 -0.94 10.68 -9.49
CA LEU A 125 -1.67 11.94 -9.69
C LEU A 125 -2.83 12.08 -8.70
N LEU A 126 -3.59 11.02 -8.50
CA LEU A 126 -4.69 10.97 -7.54
C LEU A 126 -4.21 11.23 -6.12
N LYS A 127 -3.11 10.58 -5.68
CA LYS A 127 -2.51 10.84 -4.36
C LYS A 127 -2.12 12.30 -4.17
N ASN A 128 -1.52 12.90 -5.15
CA ASN A 128 -1.14 14.32 -5.09
C ASN A 128 -2.39 15.21 -4.97
N GLU A 129 -3.43 14.95 -5.74
CA GLU A 129 -4.72 15.66 -5.65
C GLU A 129 -5.34 15.54 -4.26
N LEU A 130 -5.41 14.31 -3.72
CA LEU A 130 -5.96 14.05 -2.39
C LEU A 130 -5.12 14.73 -1.29
N LYS A 131 -3.80 14.70 -1.42
CA LYS A 131 -2.90 15.37 -0.48
C LYS A 131 -3.10 16.89 -0.50
N GLU A 132 -3.20 17.50 -1.67
CA GLU A 132 -3.48 18.94 -1.79
C GLU A 132 -4.83 19.29 -1.17
N LYS A 133 -5.85 18.52 -1.49
CA LYS A 133 -7.21 18.77 -1.01
C LYS A 133 -7.36 18.61 0.49
N TYR A 134 -6.78 17.57 1.09
CA TYR A 134 -7.05 17.19 2.47
C TYR A 134 -5.92 17.50 3.46
N CYS A 135 -4.66 17.62 3.01
CA CYS A 135 -3.53 17.93 3.89
C CYS A 135 -3.15 19.41 3.89
N ASN A 136 -3.32 20.10 2.76
CA ASN A 136 -2.87 21.48 2.60
C ASN A 136 -4.00 22.52 2.75
N SER A 137 -5.27 22.08 2.77
CA SER A 137 -6.39 22.99 2.96
C SER A 137 -6.58 23.34 4.44
N SER A 138 -6.97 24.59 4.72
CA SER A 138 -7.33 25.04 6.07
C SER A 138 -8.59 24.36 6.64
N SER A 139 -9.34 23.63 5.84
CA SER A 139 -10.41 22.73 6.27
C SER A 139 -9.81 21.39 6.67
N VAL A 140 -9.22 21.35 7.84
CA VAL A 140 -8.64 20.13 8.41
C VAL A 140 -9.76 19.13 8.65
N ASN A 141 -9.66 17.95 8.06
CA ASN A 141 -10.46 16.82 8.48
C ASN A 141 -10.25 16.61 9.97
N LYS A 142 -11.34 16.55 10.70
CA LYS A 142 -11.30 16.35 12.15
C LYS A 142 -10.72 14.98 12.51
N TYR A 143 -10.82 14.02 11.60
CA TYR A 143 -10.41 12.63 11.81
C TYR A 143 -9.38 12.18 10.79
N PRO A 144 -8.50 11.23 11.16
CA PRO A 144 -7.41 10.79 10.31
C PRO A 144 -7.90 9.99 9.10
N ILE A 145 -7.20 10.20 7.98
CA ILE A 145 -7.31 9.41 6.76
C ILE A 145 -5.92 8.83 6.49
N VAL A 146 -5.84 7.52 6.29
CA VAL A 146 -4.60 6.80 6.03
C VAL A 146 -4.76 5.99 4.75
N LEU A 147 -3.91 6.24 3.78
CA LEU A 147 -3.93 5.56 2.49
C LEU A 147 -2.78 4.57 2.36
N GLN A 148 -3.06 3.45 1.71
CA GLN A 148 -2.06 2.45 1.33
C GLN A 148 -1.16 2.02 2.50
N HIS A 149 -1.79 1.63 3.60
CA HIS A 149 -1.06 1.21 4.79
C HIS A 149 -1.16 -0.30 5.02
N GLY A 150 -0.77 -1.06 3.99
CA GLY A 150 -0.56 -2.50 4.02
C GLY A 150 0.91 -2.87 4.28
N ASN A 151 1.33 -4.02 3.79
CA ASN A 151 2.73 -4.42 3.77
C ASN A 151 3.47 -3.72 2.62
N ASN A 152 2.95 -3.89 1.41
CA ASN A 152 3.37 -3.26 0.17
C ASN A 152 2.13 -3.08 -0.72
N PRO A 153 1.68 -1.86 -0.89
CA PRO A 153 2.17 -0.57 -0.36
C PRO A 153 1.99 -0.39 1.16
N GLY A 154 2.87 0.41 1.76
CA GLY A 154 2.77 0.84 3.17
C GLY A 154 4.02 0.63 3.99
N LEU A 155 4.16 -0.53 4.67
CA LEU A 155 5.31 -0.84 5.55
C LEU A 155 6.66 -0.75 4.82
N VAL A 156 6.71 -1.02 3.53
CA VAL A 156 7.90 -0.91 2.70
C VAL A 156 8.55 0.48 2.82
N SER A 157 7.74 1.55 2.84
CA SER A 157 8.23 2.92 3.03
C SER A 157 8.84 3.14 4.43
N HIS A 158 8.30 2.47 5.44
CA HIS A 158 8.87 2.50 6.80
C HIS A 158 10.15 1.67 6.89
N PHE A 159 10.27 0.54 6.20
CA PHE A 159 11.49 -0.24 6.13
C PHE A 159 12.63 0.52 5.47
N VAL A 160 12.35 1.30 4.43
CA VAL A 160 13.34 2.20 3.82
C VAL A 160 13.87 3.20 4.85
N LYS A 161 12.99 3.87 5.59
CA LYS A 161 13.37 4.81 6.66
C LYS A 161 14.13 4.12 7.79
N ALA A 162 13.69 2.94 8.21
CA ALA A 162 14.36 2.13 9.21
C ALA A 162 15.77 1.70 8.76
N GLY A 163 15.93 1.30 7.49
CA GLY A 163 17.22 0.96 6.90
C GLY A 163 18.19 2.15 6.92
N ILE A 164 17.75 3.34 6.53
CA ILE A 164 18.56 4.57 6.60
C ILE A 164 18.97 4.85 8.05
N ALA A 165 18.04 4.78 9.00
CA ALA A 165 18.32 4.99 10.41
C ALA A 165 19.27 3.93 10.98
N TYR A 166 19.12 2.68 10.57
CA TYR A 166 20.01 1.58 10.97
C TYR A 166 21.44 1.81 10.50
N ILE A 167 21.66 2.17 9.24
CA ILE A 167 22.99 2.49 8.70
C ILE A 167 23.60 3.66 9.47
N ALA A 168 22.84 4.74 9.66
CA ALA A 168 23.30 5.90 10.42
C ALA A 168 23.72 5.54 11.86
N SER A 169 22.96 4.69 12.54
CA SER A 169 23.19 4.30 13.93
C SER A 169 24.30 3.27 14.11
N THR A 170 24.56 2.41 13.12
CA THR A 170 25.53 1.32 13.21
C THR A 170 26.88 1.67 12.62
N GLN A 171 26.90 2.23 11.41
CA GLN A 171 28.14 2.52 10.70
C GLN A 171 28.67 3.94 10.98
N TYR A 172 27.77 4.89 11.27
CA TYR A 172 28.11 6.30 11.50
C TYR A 172 27.77 6.76 12.93
N LYS A 173 27.99 5.90 13.90
CA LYS A 173 27.63 6.12 15.33
C LYS A 173 28.09 7.45 15.93
N LYS A 174 29.20 8.01 15.44
CA LYS A 174 29.79 9.25 15.95
C LYS A 174 29.30 10.50 15.21
N ASP A 175 28.59 10.35 14.09
CA ASP A 175 28.07 11.49 13.34
C ASP A 175 26.84 12.09 14.02
N LYS A 176 27.04 13.21 14.71
CA LYS A 176 25.98 13.92 15.41
C LYS A 176 24.94 14.50 14.44
N HIS A 177 25.37 14.93 13.27
CA HIS A 177 24.48 15.52 12.28
C HIS A 177 23.50 14.46 11.72
N LEU A 178 23.99 13.27 11.37
CA LEU A 178 23.10 12.17 10.97
C LEU A 178 22.07 11.82 12.05
N LYS A 179 22.49 11.80 13.33
CA LYS A 179 21.54 11.57 14.44
C LYS A 179 20.44 12.61 14.50
N GLU A 180 20.80 13.89 14.34
CA GLU A 180 19.80 14.96 14.32
C GLU A 180 18.88 14.88 13.10
N LEU A 181 19.37 14.54 11.92
CA LEU A 181 18.54 14.33 10.74
C LEU A 181 17.50 13.21 10.97
N ILE A 182 17.93 12.07 11.48
CA ILE A 182 17.02 10.94 11.78
C ILE A 182 15.99 11.34 12.84
N LYS A 183 16.44 11.99 13.93
CA LYS A 183 15.57 12.45 15.02
C LYS A 183 14.45 13.40 14.53
N HIS A 184 14.75 14.20 13.51
CA HIS A 184 13.80 15.15 12.94
C HIS A 184 13.08 14.63 11.67
N ASN A 185 13.15 13.32 11.41
CA ASN A 185 12.55 12.64 10.24
C ASN A 185 13.03 13.19 8.87
N LYS A 186 14.23 13.77 8.81
CA LYS A 186 14.85 14.26 7.58
C LYS A 186 15.58 13.13 6.84
N PHE A 187 14.84 12.11 6.43
CA PHE A 187 15.40 10.90 5.83
C PHE A 187 16.02 11.15 4.46
N ASN A 188 15.51 12.10 3.68
CA ASN A 188 16.10 12.53 2.43
C ASN A 188 17.52 13.11 2.62
N GLU A 189 17.68 14.07 3.54
CA GLU A 189 19.00 14.65 3.84
C GLU A 189 19.96 13.59 4.42
N ALA A 190 19.44 12.66 5.23
CA ALA A 190 20.22 11.54 5.77
C ALA A 190 20.69 10.58 4.66
N ALA A 191 19.80 10.19 3.76
CA ALA A 191 20.13 9.34 2.61
C ALA A 191 21.17 9.98 1.70
N TYR A 192 21.02 11.27 1.41
CA TYR A 192 22.00 12.04 0.64
C TYR A 192 23.37 12.06 1.32
N LYS A 193 23.43 12.37 2.62
CA LYS A 193 24.67 12.40 3.39
C LYS A 193 25.34 11.02 3.48
N LEU A 194 24.57 9.95 3.54
CA LEU A 194 25.05 8.57 3.51
C LEU A 194 25.53 8.13 2.12
N GLY A 195 25.27 8.92 1.07
CA GLY A 195 25.60 8.59 -0.30
C GLY A 195 24.74 7.46 -0.89
N ILE A 196 23.52 7.26 -0.37
CA ILE A 196 22.57 6.26 -0.88
C ILE A 196 22.15 6.68 -2.29
N LYS A 197 22.35 5.79 -3.25
CA LYS A 197 22.00 6.01 -4.66
C LYS A 197 20.89 5.09 -5.16
N MET A 198 20.79 3.91 -4.58
CA MET A 198 19.79 2.91 -4.95
C MET A 198 19.25 2.20 -3.71
N ILE A 199 17.95 1.97 -3.71
CA ILE A 199 17.26 1.14 -2.72
C ILE A 199 16.53 0.05 -3.51
N HIS A 200 16.78 -1.20 -3.14
CA HIS A 200 16.10 -2.35 -3.69
C HIS A 200 15.35 -3.04 -2.55
N VAL A 201 14.06 -3.22 -2.73
CA VAL A 201 13.21 -3.93 -1.77
C VAL A 201 12.59 -5.13 -2.47
N ASN A 202 12.65 -6.27 -1.81
CA ASN A 202 12.07 -7.51 -2.31
C ASN A 202 11.08 -8.05 -1.32
N ASP A 203 10.02 -8.61 -1.82
CA ASP A 203 9.03 -9.34 -1.04
C ASP A 203 9.17 -10.84 -1.33
N ILE A 204 9.37 -11.64 -0.30
CA ILE A 204 9.50 -13.10 -0.42
C ILE A 204 8.45 -13.74 0.47
N ASP A 205 7.49 -14.42 -0.14
CA ASP A 205 6.53 -15.22 0.60
C ASP A 205 7.12 -16.61 0.94
N LEU A 206 7.30 -16.85 2.21
CA LEU A 206 7.81 -18.12 2.75
C LEU A 206 6.70 -19.00 3.33
N GLN A 207 5.45 -18.63 3.16
CA GLN A 207 4.34 -19.42 3.66
C GLN A 207 4.26 -20.78 2.93
N LYS A 208 3.82 -21.78 3.66
CA LYS A 208 3.68 -23.15 3.14
C LYS A 208 2.24 -23.59 3.30
N VAL A 209 1.75 -24.28 2.30
CA VAL A 209 0.43 -24.92 2.35
C VAL A 209 0.57 -26.25 3.06
N ASN A 210 -0.32 -26.54 4.01
CA ASN A 210 -0.25 -27.76 4.82
C ASN A 210 -0.92 -28.99 4.17
N ASP A 211 -1.67 -28.78 3.09
CA ASP A 211 -2.43 -29.83 2.41
C ASP A 211 -1.71 -30.36 1.16
N ASN A 212 -2.05 -31.58 0.75
CA ASN A 212 -1.57 -32.15 -0.50
C ASN A 212 -2.32 -31.57 -1.68
N TYR A 213 -1.77 -30.52 -2.26
CA TYR A 213 -2.30 -29.93 -3.49
C TYR A 213 -1.62 -30.52 -4.73
N ASN A 214 -2.31 -30.41 -5.84
CA ASN A 214 -1.77 -30.76 -7.14
C ASN A 214 -0.63 -29.77 -7.49
N ASN A 215 0.43 -30.28 -8.14
CA ASN A 215 1.60 -29.48 -8.55
C ASN A 215 1.26 -28.33 -9.51
N ASP A 216 0.06 -28.34 -10.09
CA ASP A 216 -0.43 -27.31 -11.02
C ASP A 216 -1.23 -26.20 -10.32
N THR A 217 -1.21 -26.17 -8.97
CA THR A 217 -1.96 -25.17 -8.18
C THR A 217 -1.05 -24.04 -7.74
N LEU A 218 -1.40 -22.81 -8.11
CA LEU A 218 -0.77 -21.60 -7.60
C LEU A 218 -1.50 -21.11 -6.34
N PHE A 219 -0.73 -20.65 -5.38
CA PHE A 219 -1.24 -20.07 -4.14
C PHE A 219 -0.78 -18.62 -4.01
N ASN A 220 -1.63 -17.81 -3.43
CA ASN A 220 -1.30 -16.46 -3.04
C ASN A 220 -1.88 -16.15 -1.65
N THR A 221 -1.27 -15.22 -0.93
CA THR A 221 -1.65 -14.83 0.44
C THR A 221 -2.54 -13.60 0.49
N TRP A 222 -2.86 -13.04 -0.67
CA TRP A 222 -3.75 -11.90 -0.87
C TRP A 222 -4.64 -12.11 -2.10
N CYS A 223 -5.22 -11.09 -2.70
CA CYS A 223 -6.12 -11.22 -3.84
C CYS A 223 -5.43 -11.87 -5.05
N ILE A 224 -6.01 -12.97 -5.55
CA ILE A 224 -5.45 -13.71 -6.70
C ILE A 224 -5.58 -12.89 -7.98
N ASP A 225 -6.71 -12.22 -8.18
CA ASP A 225 -6.95 -11.41 -9.39
C ASP A 225 -5.99 -10.23 -9.47
N SER A 226 -5.76 -9.55 -8.34
CA SER A 226 -4.78 -8.46 -8.26
C SER A 226 -3.34 -8.95 -8.44
N PHE A 227 -3.02 -10.16 -7.96
CA PHE A 227 -1.72 -10.79 -8.23
C PHE A 227 -1.52 -11.05 -9.73
N PHE A 228 -2.52 -11.60 -10.41
CA PHE A 228 -2.44 -11.78 -11.87
C PHE A 228 -2.32 -10.44 -12.59
N PHE A 229 -3.07 -9.44 -12.17
CA PHE A 229 -2.95 -8.10 -12.73
C PHE A 229 -1.52 -7.56 -12.59
N GLU A 230 -0.91 -7.66 -11.42
CA GLU A 230 0.46 -7.20 -11.16
C GLU A 230 1.48 -7.93 -12.02
N MET A 231 1.37 -9.27 -12.12
CA MET A 231 2.30 -10.09 -12.90
C MET A 231 2.19 -9.91 -14.41
N LEU A 232 1.00 -9.60 -14.90
CA LEU A 232 0.70 -9.41 -16.33
C LEU A 232 0.75 -7.95 -16.77
N SER A 233 0.94 -7.03 -15.84
CA SER A 233 1.12 -5.61 -16.15
C SER A 233 2.57 -5.28 -16.48
N GLU A 234 2.75 -4.18 -17.19
CA GLU A 234 4.08 -3.66 -17.50
C GLU A 234 4.83 -3.24 -16.24
N SER A 235 6.09 -3.69 -16.15
CA SER A 235 6.97 -3.38 -15.02
C SER A 235 7.28 -1.90 -14.93
N THR A 236 7.49 -1.40 -13.72
CA THR A 236 7.93 -0.03 -13.49
C THR A 236 9.30 0.01 -12.85
N ILE A 237 10.11 0.98 -13.25
CA ILE A 237 11.40 1.26 -12.63
C ILE A 237 11.59 2.77 -12.45
N ASN A 238 12.49 3.13 -11.55
CA ASN A 238 13.01 4.48 -11.45
C ASN A 238 14.47 4.50 -11.93
N ILE A 239 14.88 5.59 -12.58
CA ILE A 239 16.27 5.85 -12.99
C ILE A 239 16.81 7.05 -12.21
N GLY A 240 18.02 6.89 -11.68
CA GLY A 240 18.75 7.98 -11.02
C GLY A 240 19.57 8.79 -11.99
N THR A 241 19.82 10.03 -11.63
CA THR A 241 20.66 10.95 -12.43
C THR A 241 22.11 10.48 -12.60
N HIS A 242 22.55 9.52 -11.79
CA HIS A 242 23.87 8.90 -11.89
C HIS A 242 23.94 7.71 -12.86
N GLU A 243 22.78 7.25 -13.36
CA GLU A 243 22.71 6.18 -14.36
C GLU A 243 22.71 6.76 -15.77
N ASN A 244 23.61 6.27 -16.60
CA ASN A 244 23.64 6.63 -18.02
C ASN A 244 23.04 5.49 -18.86
N ILE A 245 21.74 5.29 -18.71
CA ILE A 245 21.01 4.21 -19.40
C ILE A 245 19.97 4.83 -20.32
N ASN A 246 19.89 4.31 -21.54
CA ASN A 246 18.88 4.72 -22.52
C ASN A 246 17.84 3.62 -22.68
N PHE A 247 16.66 3.82 -22.11
CA PHE A 247 15.53 2.90 -22.18
C PHE A 247 14.49 3.29 -23.23
N LYS A 248 14.72 4.29 -24.08
CA LYS A 248 13.68 4.84 -24.99
C LYS A 248 12.97 3.78 -25.82
N ASP A 249 13.71 2.80 -26.30
CA ASP A 249 13.16 1.75 -27.17
C ASP A 249 12.38 0.70 -26.39
N ASP A 250 12.65 0.56 -25.09
CA ASP A 250 12.07 -0.45 -24.19
C ASP A 250 10.95 0.10 -23.29
N CYS A 251 10.68 1.41 -23.32
CA CYS A 251 9.67 2.06 -22.48
C CYS A 251 8.39 2.36 -23.25
N LYS A 252 7.26 2.16 -22.59
CA LYS A 252 5.93 2.58 -23.01
C LYS A 252 5.65 4.02 -22.57
N PHE A 253 6.07 4.37 -21.36
CA PHE A 253 5.93 5.69 -20.80
C PHE A 253 7.22 6.10 -20.09
N ILE A 254 7.55 7.39 -20.16
CA ILE A 254 8.73 7.98 -19.52
C ILE A 254 8.35 9.30 -18.89
N ASP A 255 8.51 9.40 -17.59
CA ASP A 255 8.46 10.65 -16.84
C ASP A 255 9.87 11.04 -16.40
N TYR A 256 10.54 11.84 -17.21
CA TYR A 256 11.90 12.27 -16.92
C TYR A 256 12.03 13.15 -15.67
N ALA A 257 10.98 13.90 -15.32
CA ALA A 257 11.01 14.78 -14.16
C ALA A 257 11.11 14.00 -12.85
N ASN A 258 10.45 12.83 -12.79
CA ASN A 258 10.46 11.95 -11.64
C ASN A 258 11.38 10.73 -11.80
N GLY A 259 12.07 10.59 -12.93
CA GLY A 259 12.90 9.42 -13.25
C GLY A 259 12.10 8.12 -13.43
N PHE A 260 10.78 8.21 -13.59
CA PHE A 260 9.89 7.06 -13.68
C PHE A 260 9.79 6.54 -15.11
N LEU A 261 9.86 5.22 -15.24
CA LEU A 261 9.70 4.50 -16.50
C LEU A 261 8.69 3.37 -16.34
N GLU A 262 7.79 3.25 -17.32
CA GLU A 262 6.96 2.07 -17.52
C GLU A 262 7.51 1.32 -18.73
N LEU A 263 7.90 0.05 -18.52
CA LEU A 263 8.55 -0.76 -19.52
C LEU A 263 7.51 -1.38 -20.48
N LYS A 264 7.93 -1.81 -21.66
CA LYS A 264 7.06 -2.50 -22.64
C LYS A 264 6.84 -3.99 -22.32
N ARG A 265 7.43 -4.49 -21.25
CA ARG A 265 7.39 -5.90 -20.87
C ARG A 265 6.66 -6.08 -19.56
N ILE A 266 5.89 -7.15 -19.47
CA ILE A 266 5.17 -7.54 -18.26
C ILE A 266 6.14 -8.04 -17.18
N ALA A 267 5.70 -8.02 -15.92
CA ALA A 267 6.52 -8.42 -14.79
C ALA A 267 7.07 -9.85 -14.90
N LEU A 268 6.28 -10.80 -15.40
CA LEU A 268 6.72 -12.20 -15.61
C LEU A 268 7.90 -12.34 -16.57
N ASP A 269 8.10 -11.39 -17.48
CA ASP A 269 9.21 -11.40 -18.46
C ASP A 269 10.45 -10.62 -17.95
N GLN A 270 10.35 -10.02 -16.76
CA GLN A 270 11.39 -9.17 -16.21
C GLN A 270 11.95 -9.76 -14.91
N LYS A 271 13.20 -10.16 -14.93
CA LYS A 271 13.89 -10.59 -13.72
C LYS A 271 14.78 -9.49 -13.18
N CYS A 272 14.77 -9.35 -11.87
CA CYS A 272 15.67 -8.50 -11.13
C CYS A 272 16.55 -9.36 -10.23
N ASN A 273 17.86 -9.35 -10.47
CA ASN A 273 18.79 -10.06 -9.61
C ASN A 273 19.08 -9.21 -8.38
N THR A 274 18.77 -9.74 -7.21
CA THR A 274 18.99 -9.09 -5.92
C THR A 274 20.13 -9.76 -5.20
N TYR A 275 21.09 -8.96 -4.79
CA TYR A 275 22.20 -9.40 -3.97
C TYR A 275 22.02 -8.96 -2.52
N TYR A 276 22.29 -9.86 -1.59
CA TYR A 276 22.44 -9.57 -0.16
C TYR A 276 23.63 -10.38 0.41
N PRO A 277 24.19 -10.00 1.58
CA PRO A 277 25.47 -10.56 2.05
C PRO A 277 25.54 -12.06 2.20
N ASN A 278 24.42 -12.75 2.36
CA ASN A 278 24.34 -14.20 2.52
C ASN A 278 23.87 -14.93 1.25
N GLY A 279 23.85 -14.27 0.11
CA GLY A 279 23.41 -14.86 -1.15
C GLY A 279 22.77 -13.86 -2.09
N GLY A 280 21.94 -14.34 -2.98
CA GLY A 280 21.16 -13.57 -3.91
C GLY A 280 20.04 -14.43 -4.48
N PHE A 281 19.03 -13.79 -5.05
CA PHE A 281 17.96 -14.47 -5.76
C PHE A 281 17.48 -13.63 -6.93
N ASP A 282 16.78 -14.27 -7.85
CA ASP A 282 16.07 -13.61 -8.92
C ASP A 282 14.62 -13.40 -8.49
N GLY A 283 14.17 -12.14 -8.47
CA GLY A 283 12.79 -11.75 -8.31
C GLY A 283 12.20 -11.29 -9.63
N PHE A 284 10.89 -11.14 -9.68
CA PHE A 284 10.21 -10.47 -10.79
C PHE A 284 10.17 -8.97 -10.54
N LEU A 285 10.47 -8.18 -11.56
CA LEU A 285 10.35 -6.74 -11.48
C LEU A 285 8.88 -6.35 -11.66
N VAL A 286 8.27 -5.89 -10.57
CA VAL A 286 6.82 -5.67 -10.52
C VAL A 286 6.40 -4.22 -10.77
N LEU A 287 5.11 -4.02 -10.99
CA LEU A 287 4.45 -2.73 -11.10
C LEU A 287 4.21 -2.17 -9.68
N HIS A 288 4.90 -1.09 -9.30
CA HIS A 288 4.68 -0.47 -7.98
C HIS A 288 4.83 1.05 -8.01
N GLU A 289 3.92 1.74 -7.32
CA GLU A 289 3.90 3.20 -7.23
C GLU A 289 5.06 3.76 -6.39
N GLU A 290 5.63 2.97 -5.50
CA GLU A 290 6.79 3.32 -4.71
C GLU A 290 8.02 3.65 -5.56
N THR A 291 8.06 3.21 -6.81
CA THR A 291 9.07 3.67 -7.78
C THR A 291 9.07 5.18 -7.94
N ILE A 292 7.91 5.82 -7.77
CA ILE A 292 7.77 7.28 -7.78
C ILE A 292 7.85 7.83 -6.35
N THR A 293 7.01 7.33 -5.45
CA THR A 293 6.78 7.98 -4.15
C THR A 293 7.96 7.86 -3.20
N ILE A 294 8.66 6.72 -3.14
CA ILE A 294 9.86 6.56 -2.33
C ILE A 294 11.01 7.37 -2.94
N ALA A 295 11.23 7.26 -4.26
CA ALA A 295 12.27 8.03 -4.93
C ALA A 295 12.11 9.53 -4.69
N LYS A 296 10.90 10.06 -4.90
CA LYS A 296 10.57 11.47 -4.68
C LYS A 296 10.70 11.89 -3.20
N SER A 297 10.31 11.03 -2.27
CA SER A 297 10.43 11.32 -0.83
C SER A 297 11.87 11.46 -0.34
N LEU A 298 12.82 10.88 -1.07
CA LEU A 298 14.25 10.91 -0.77
C LEU A 298 15.01 11.93 -1.61
N GLU A 299 14.36 12.65 -2.49
CA GLU A 299 14.96 13.73 -3.26
C GLU A 299 15.39 14.91 -2.36
N VAL A 300 16.59 15.40 -2.52
CA VAL A 300 17.12 16.57 -1.79
C VAL A 300 17.18 17.80 -2.68
N LYS A 301 17.49 17.59 -3.96
CA LYS A 301 17.53 18.63 -5.00
C LYS A 301 16.82 18.10 -6.24
N GLU A 302 16.13 18.98 -6.92
CA GLU A 302 15.50 18.66 -8.19
C GLU A 302 16.51 17.98 -9.14
N GLY A 303 16.17 16.77 -9.59
CA GLY A 303 16.98 15.95 -10.48
C GLY A 303 18.06 15.10 -9.80
N GLU A 304 18.16 15.04 -8.47
CA GLU A 304 19.03 14.11 -7.74
C GLU A 304 18.21 12.97 -7.12
N ASN A 305 17.70 12.08 -7.95
CA ASN A 305 16.82 11.00 -7.49
C ASN A 305 17.61 9.81 -6.92
N VAL A 306 17.12 9.27 -5.80
CA VAL A 306 17.47 7.94 -5.31
C VAL A 306 16.61 6.92 -6.06
N ILE A 307 17.25 5.91 -6.62
CA ILE A 307 16.54 4.85 -7.35
C ILE A 307 15.80 3.96 -6.37
N TYR A 308 14.55 3.64 -6.69
CA TYR A 308 13.80 2.59 -6.02
C TYR A 308 13.40 1.50 -7.03
N ARG A 309 13.66 0.24 -6.68
CA ARG A 309 13.33 -0.94 -7.51
C ARG A 309 12.61 -1.99 -6.68
N PRO A 310 11.33 -2.22 -6.94
CA PRO A 310 10.54 -3.30 -6.32
C PRO A 310 10.75 -4.62 -7.06
N SER A 311 10.76 -5.70 -6.32
CA SER A 311 10.69 -7.05 -6.90
C SER A 311 10.10 -8.06 -5.92
#